data_39cd019a0fc368a97aba7bb2f018e3f7
#
_entry.id   39cd019a0fc368a97aba7bb2f018e3f7
#
_cell.length_a   1.000
_cell.length_b   1.000
_cell.length_c   1.000
_cell.angle_alpha   90.00
_cell.angle_beta   90.00
_cell.angle_gamma   90.00
#
_symmetry.space_group_name_H-M   'P 1'
#
loop_
_entity.id
_entity.type
_entity.pdbx_description
1 polymer ?
#
loop_
_entity_poly.entity_id
_entity_poly.type
_entity_poly.pdbx_seq_one_letter_code
_entity_poly.pdbx_strand_id
1 'polypeptide(L)'
;LFIPQIASTIYNMLDKTMIGTILADKTEVGYYEQGQKVIRILLTIVTSLGIVMIPRMASTFASGDTKKLNEYMRRSFNFTFFLAFPMIFGLISVASEFVPIFFGKGYEKVVILMSVISPILLLMGTTNVIGTQYLLPTKKQQRRVCTLLHRSC
;
A
#
# COMPACT_ATOMS: atom_id res chain seq x y z
N LEU A 1 -5.10 18.37 -0.30
CA LEU A 1 -4.16 17.23 -0.16
C LEU A 1 -3.79 16.91 1.29
N PHE A 2 -3.90 17.86 2.23
CA PHE A 2 -3.55 17.65 3.65
C PHE A 2 -4.54 16.72 4.39
N ILE A 3 -5.82 16.85 4.15
CA ILE A 3 -6.87 16.11 4.89
C ILE A 3 -6.72 14.57 4.73
N PRO A 4 -6.54 14.00 3.53
CA PRO A 4 -6.32 12.55 3.38
C PRO A 4 -5.03 12.07 4.05
N GLN A 5 -3.99 12.90 4.06
CA GLN A 5 -2.72 12.55 4.69
C GLN A 5 -2.83 12.48 6.22
N ILE A 6 -3.53 13.46 6.82
CA ILE A 6 -3.81 13.48 8.26
C ILE A 6 -4.66 12.25 8.64
N ALA A 7 -5.73 11.99 7.90
CA ALA A 7 -6.59 10.83 8.14
C ALA A 7 -5.81 9.50 8.09
N SER A 8 -4.93 9.34 7.09
CA SER A 8 -4.06 8.17 6.97
C SER A 8 -3.09 8.03 8.13
N THR A 9 -2.52 9.15 8.60
CA THR A 9 -1.60 9.16 9.75
C THR A 9 -2.32 8.78 11.05
N ILE A 10 -3.51 9.35 11.27
CA ILE A 10 -4.35 9.04 12.44
C ILE A 10 -4.73 7.55 12.43
N TYR A 11 -5.15 7.02 11.28
CA TYR A 11 -5.50 5.61 11.13
C TYR A 11 -4.33 4.68 11.49
N ASN A 12 -3.14 4.95 10.96
CA ASN A 12 -1.94 4.18 11.28
C ASN A 12 -1.51 4.28 12.77
N MET A 13 -1.77 5.43 13.41
CA MET A 13 -1.51 5.58 14.85
C MET A 13 -2.53 4.82 15.70
N LEU A 14 -3.80 4.85 15.32
CA LEU A 14 -4.87 4.13 16.02
C LEU A 14 -4.64 2.62 16.00
N ASP A 15 -4.22 2.03 14.86
CA ASP A 15 -3.88 0.62 14.76
C ASP A 15 -2.85 0.20 15.82
N LYS A 16 -1.77 0.99 15.94
CA LYS A 16 -0.70 0.71 16.92
C LYS A 16 -1.16 0.88 18.36
N THR A 17 -1.96 1.91 18.62
CA THR A 17 -2.50 2.17 19.96
C THR A 17 -3.46 1.06 20.36
N MET A 18 -4.33 0.61 19.46
CA MET A 18 -5.24 -0.51 19.71
C MET A 18 -4.48 -1.80 20.03
N ILE A 19 -3.45 -2.14 19.26
CA ILE A 19 -2.62 -3.32 19.51
C ILE A 19 -1.96 -3.20 20.90
N GLY A 20 -1.39 -2.05 21.23
CA GLY A 20 -0.72 -1.81 22.52
C GLY A 20 -1.67 -1.81 23.72
N THR A 21 -2.94 -1.40 23.54
CA THR A 21 -3.92 -1.40 24.64
C THR A 21 -4.59 -2.76 24.83
N ILE A 22 -4.85 -3.50 23.75
CA ILE A 22 -5.51 -4.81 23.81
C ILE A 22 -4.55 -5.89 24.34
N LEU A 23 -3.31 -5.89 23.86
CA LEU A 23 -2.32 -6.92 24.25
C LEU A 23 -1.53 -6.56 25.52
N ALA A 24 -1.64 -5.31 26.02
CA ALA A 24 -0.94 -4.79 27.20
C ALA A 24 0.59 -5.02 27.20
N ASP A 25 1.15 -5.51 26.10
CA ASP A 25 2.56 -5.83 25.94
C ASP A 25 3.18 -4.99 24.81
N LYS A 26 4.09 -4.09 25.19
CA LYS A 26 4.81 -3.22 24.24
C LYS A 26 5.69 -4.01 23.26
N THR A 27 6.06 -5.23 23.61
CA THR A 27 6.89 -6.11 22.78
C THR A 27 6.13 -6.57 21.54
N GLU A 28 4.83 -6.85 21.66
CA GLU A 28 3.98 -7.26 20.52
C GLU A 28 3.81 -6.13 19.48
N VAL A 29 3.70 -4.88 19.96
CA VAL A 29 3.69 -3.71 19.06
C VAL A 29 5.01 -3.61 18.28
N GLY A 30 6.14 -3.91 18.94
CA GLY A 30 7.44 -3.95 18.29
C GLY A 30 7.52 -4.99 17.17
N TYR A 31 7.01 -6.19 17.41
CA TYR A 31 6.96 -7.25 16.38
C TYR A 31 6.11 -6.83 15.17
N TYR A 32 4.95 -6.24 15.42
CA TYR A 32 4.08 -5.72 14.36
C TYR A 32 4.76 -4.63 13.54
N GLU A 33 5.45 -3.70 14.18
CA GLU A 33 6.19 -2.63 13.48
C GLU A 33 7.31 -3.17 12.60
N GLN A 34 8.05 -4.15 13.07
CA GLN A 34 9.14 -4.74 12.28
C GLN A 34 8.59 -5.48 11.05
N GLY A 35 7.53 -6.27 11.22
CA GLY A 35 6.85 -6.93 10.10
C GLY A 35 6.33 -5.93 9.08
N GLN A 36 5.68 -4.85 9.53
CA GLN A 36 5.21 -3.78 8.64
C GLN A 36 6.34 -3.06 7.89
N LYS A 37 7.49 -2.84 8.52
CA LYS A 37 8.63 -2.19 7.83
C LYS A 37 9.10 -2.99 6.63
N VAL A 38 9.25 -4.31 6.78
CA VAL A 38 9.64 -5.19 5.66
C VAL A 38 8.62 -5.11 4.53
N ILE A 39 7.34 -5.22 4.85
CA ILE A 39 6.27 -5.14 3.84
C ILE A 39 6.24 -3.79 3.14
N ARG A 40 6.48 -2.68 3.84
CA ARG A 40 6.56 -1.35 3.24
C ARG A 40 7.71 -1.20 2.25
N ILE A 41 8.86 -1.83 2.52
CA ILE A 41 9.99 -1.85 1.57
C ILE A 41 9.56 -2.55 0.29
N LEU A 42 8.95 -3.72 0.39
CA LEU A 42 8.45 -4.46 -0.76
C LEU A 42 7.35 -3.69 -1.51
N LEU A 43 6.44 -3.06 -0.78
CA LEU A 43 5.39 -2.23 -1.36
C LEU A 43 5.95 -1.06 -2.16
N THR A 44 7.04 -0.45 -1.70
CA THR A 44 7.72 0.64 -2.43
C THR A 44 8.19 0.17 -3.80
N ILE A 45 8.71 -1.05 -3.89
CA ILE A 45 9.12 -1.65 -5.17
C ILE A 45 7.90 -1.85 -6.08
N VAL A 46 6.83 -2.44 -5.56
CA VAL A 46 5.58 -2.70 -6.32
C VAL A 46 4.95 -1.39 -6.82
N THR A 47 5.00 -0.32 -6.02
CA THR A 47 4.36 0.97 -6.34
C THR A 47 5.27 1.92 -7.13
N SER A 48 6.55 1.62 -7.29
CA SER A 48 7.53 2.47 -8.00
C SER A 48 7.11 2.81 -9.43
N LEU A 49 6.49 1.87 -10.14
CA LEU A 49 5.95 2.12 -11.47
C LEU A 49 4.89 3.23 -11.48
N GLY A 50 4.16 3.39 -10.38
CA GLY A 50 3.13 4.42 -10.24
C GLY A 50 3.66 5.82 -10.49
N ILE A 51 4.84 6.12 -9.97
CA ILE A 51 5.48 7.44 -10.09
C ILE A 51 5.70 7.80 -11.57
N VAL A 52 6.14 6.85 -12.39
CA VAL A 52 6.38 7.05 -13.82
C VAL A 52 5.08 7.10 -14.62
N MET A 53 4.05 6.40 -14.18
CA MET A 53 2.77 6.31 -14.90
C MET A 53 1.86 7.52 -14.66
N ILE A 54 1.96 8.21 -13.52
CA ILE A 54 1.14 9.39 -13.19
C ILE A 54 1.19 10.46 -14.30
N PRO A 55 2.36 10.98 -14.73
CA PRO A 55 2.41 12.02 -15.76
C PRO A 55 1.90 11.52 -17.12
N ARG A 56 2.14 10.26 -17.47
CA ARG A 56 1.64 9.65 -18.71
C ARG A 56 0.12 9.55 -18.72
N MET A 57 -0.47 9.13 -17.60
CA MET A 57 -1.92 9.09 -17.47
C MET A 57 -2.54 10.48 -17.50
N ALA A 58 -1.91 11.47 -16.84
CA ALA A 58 -2.37 12.86 -16.87
C ALA A 58 -2.39 13.45 -18.27
N SER A 59 -1.33 13.27 -19.05
CA SER A 59 -1.25 13.76 -20.45
C SER A 59 -2.25 13.05 -21.36
N THR A 60 -2.41 11.73 -21.21
CA THR A 60 -3.39 10.96 -22.00
C THR A 60 -4.83 11.33 -21.64
N PHE A 61 -5.10 11.61 -20.38
CA PHE A 61 -6.41 12.10 -19.96
C PHE A 61 -6.70 13.49 -20.54
N ALA A 62 -5.71 14.37 -20.56
CA ALA A 62 -5.85 15.72 -21.13
C ALA A 62 -6.11 15.68 -22.66
N SER A 63 -5.55 14.70 -23.37
CA SER A 63 -5.80 14.49 -24.81
C SER A 63 -7.14 13.82 -25.11
N GLY A 64 -7.89 13.36 -24.11
CA GLY A 64 -9.18 12.70 -24.28
C GLY A 64 -9.13 11.26 -24.80
N ASP A 65 -7.93 10.67 -24.93
CA ASP A 65 -7.74 9.30 -25.44
C ASP A 65 -8.03 8.25 -24.36
N THR A 66 -9.31 7.94 -24.20
CA THR A 66 -9.79 6.96 -23.22
C THR A 66 -9.28 5.53 -23.49
N LYS A 67 -9.01 5.18 -24.76
CA LYS A 67 -8.50 3.86 -25.13
C LYS A 67 -7.08 3.66 -24.59
N LYS A 68 -6.18 4.63 -24.82
CA LYS A 68 -4.82 4.61 -24.26
C LYS A 68 -4.82 4.66 -22.75
N LEU A 69 -5.73 5.43 -22.13
CA LEU A 69 -5.84 5.51 -20.69
C LEU A 69 -6.17 4.14 -20.10
N ASN A 70 -7.12 3.41 -20.67
CA ASN A 70 -7.47 2.05 -20.25
C ASN A 70 -6.32 1.05 -20.47
N GLU A 71 -5.57 1.21 -21.57
CA GLU A 71 -4.40 0.39 -21.83
C GLU A 71 -3.31 0.60 -20.76
N TYR A 72 -3.01 1.83 -20.39
CA TYR A 72 -2.06 2.13 -19.31
C TYR A 72 -2.53 1.59 -17.97
N MET A 73 -3.82 1.71 -17.65
CA MET A 73 -4.40 1.09 -16.46
C MET A 73 -4.17 -0.42 -16.44
N ARG A 74 -4.53 -1.10 -17.53
CA ARG A 74 -4.36 -2.55 -17.65
C ARG A 74 -2.90 -2.97 -17.52
N ARG A 75 -1.96 -2.22 -18.12
CA ARG A 75 -0.52 -2.48 -17.98
C ARG A 75 -0.04 -2.30 -16.55
N SER A 76 -0.50 -1.24 -15.87
CA SER A 76 -0.16 -1.00 -14.46
C SER A 76 -0.69 -2.10 -13.54
N PHE A 77 -1.92 -2.56 -13.74
CA PHE A 77 -2.47 -3.69 -13.01
C PHE A 77 -1.68 -4.97 -13.25
N ASN A 78 -1.45 -5.32 -14.51
CA ASN A 78 -0.70 -6.52 -14.85
C ASN A 78 0.71 -6.52 -14.24
N PHE A 79 1.40 -5.38 -14.28
CA PHE A 79 2.71 -5.23 -13.66
C PHE A 79 2.65 -5.38 -12.13
N THR A 80 1.67 -4.74 -11.50
CA THR A 80 1.48 -4.82 -10.04
C THR A 80 1.22 -6.27 -9.62
N PHE A 81 0.33 -6.97 -10.31
CA PHE A 81 0.06 -8.38 -10.04
C PHE A 81 1.28 -9.27 -10.29
N PHE A 82 1.93 -9.11 -11.44
CA PHE A 82 3.10 -9.87 -11.81
C PHE A 82 4.24 -9.73 -10.79
N LEU A 83 4.39 -8.56 -10.18
CA LEU A 83 5.42 -8.31 -9.19
C LEU A 83 4.99 -8.70 -7.77
N ALA A 84 3.73 -8.43 -7.40
CA ALA A 84 3.23 -8.70 -6.06
C ALA A 84 3.15 -10.21 -5.75
N PHE A 85 2.71 -11.04 -6.70
CA PHE A 85 2.59 -12.48 -6.47
C PHE A 85 3.92 -13.14 -6.09
N PRO A 86 5.00 -13.06 -6.88
CA PRO A 86 6.27 -13.67 -6.50
C PRO A 86 6.86 -13.06 -5.23
N MET A 87 6.61 -11.76 -4.95
CA MET A 87 7.08 -11.14 -3.73
C MET A 87 6.35 -11.68 -2.49
N ILE A 88 5.04 -11.93 -2.57
CA ILE A 88 4.27 -12.54 -1.47
C ILE A 88 4.78 -13.95 -1.19
N PHE A 89 4.87 -14.80 -2.22
CA PHE A 89 5.34 -16.17 -2.07
C PHE A 89 6.80 -16.23 -1.62
N GLY A 90 7.66 -15.36 -2.19
CA GLY A 90 9.06 -15.25 -1.79
C GLY A 90 9.21 -14.82 -0.34
N LEU A 91 8.41 -13.84 0.10
CA LEU A 91 8.42 -13.38 1.49
C LEU A 91 8.02 -14.50 2.45
N ILE A 92 6.93 -15.22 2.15
CA ILE A 92 6.45 -16.34 2.99
C ILE A 92 7.51 -17.45 3.07
N SER A 93 8.13 -17.80 1.94
CA SER A 93 9.13 -18.88 1.89
C SER A 93 10.43 -18.54 2.63
N VAL A 94 10.85 -17.28 2.55
CA VAL A 94 12.14 -16.84 3.12
C VAL A 94 11.99 -16.30 4.54
N ALA A 95 10.78 -15.96 4.98
CA ALA A 95 10.54 -15.32 6.27
C ALA A 95 11.12 -16.13 7.47
N SER A 96 11.00 -17.45 7.44
CA SER A 96 11.49 -18.34 8.52
C SER A 96 13.00 -18.28 8.70
N GLU A 97 13.76 -18.06 7.64
CA GLU A 97 15.21 -17.97 7.68
C GLU A 97 15.70 -16.52 7.81
N PHE A 98 15.00 -15.59 7.13
CA PHE A 98 15.35 -14.18 7.12
C PHE A 98 15.18 -13.52 8.50
N VAL A 99 14.08 -13.81 9.20
CA VAL A 99 13.75 -13.16 10.47
C VAL A 99 14.79 -13.47 11.56
N PRO A 100 15.21 -14.72 11.81
CA PRO A 100 16.23 -15.01 12.81
C PRO A 100 17.60 -14.40 12.50
N ILE A 101 17.96 -14.31 11.20
CA ILE A 101 19.23 -13.74 10.75
C ILE A 101 19.22 -12.21 10.91
N PHE A 102 18.12 -11.56 10.54
CA PHE A 102 18.04 -10.10 10.48
C PHE A 102 17.62 -9.44 11.80
N PHE A 103 16.67 -10.05 12.53
CA PHE A 103 16.14 -9.51 13.79
C PHE A 103 16.70 -10.23 15.03
N GLY A 104 17.32 -11.40 14.85
CA GLY A 104 17.86 -12.21 15.94
C GLY A 104 16.86 -13.21 16.54
N LYS A 105 17.33 -13.96 17.54
CA LYS A 105 16.50 -14.96 18.25
C LYS A 105 15.42 -14.26 19.08
N GLY A 106 14.20 -14.81 19.10
CA GLY A 106 13.06 -14.26 19.83
C GLY A 106 12.03 -13.52 18.97
N TYR A 107 12.29 -13.34 17.67
CA TYR A 107 11.37 -12.67 16.73
C TYR A 107 10.53 -13.67 15.91
N GLU A 108 10.35 -14.89 16.37
CA GLU A 108 9.61 -15.95 15.64
C GLU A 108 8.16 -15.55 15.33
N LYS A 109 7.53 -14.76 16.20
CA LYS A 109 6.18 -14.22 15.96
C LYS A 109 6.11 -13.30 14.73
N VAL A 110 7.22 -12.63 14.38
CA VAL A 110 7.29 -11.77 13.19
C VAL A 110 7.15 -12.60 11.91
N VAL A 111 7.61 -13.84 11.87
CA VAL A 111 7.46 -14.75 10.72
C VAL A 111 5.99 -14.98 10.42
N ILE A 112 5.20 -15.33 11.44
CA ILE A 112 3.76 -15.54 11.30
C ILE A 112 3.08 -14.24 10.88
N LEU A 113 3.44 -13.13 11.51
CA LEU A 113 2.91 -11.80 11.23
C LEU A 113 3.18 -11.38 9.77
N MET A 114 4.39 -11.56 9.28
CA MET A 114 4.77 -11.27 7.89
C MET A 114 3.97 -12.12 6.90
N SER A 115 3.75 -13.40 7.21
CA SER A 115 2.96 -14.29 6.36
C SER A 115 1.49 -13.87 6.30
N VAL A 116 0.89 -13.50 7.44
CA VAL A 116 -0.51 -13.05 7.53
C VAL A 116 -0.72 -11.69 6.87
N ILE A 117 0.24 -10.77 7.01
CA ILE A 117 0.13 -9.42 6.46
C ILE A 117 0.55 -9.36 4.98
N SER A 118 1.29 -10.35 4.47
CA SER A 118 1.80 -10.34 3.09
C SER A 118 0.74 -10.11 1.99
N PRO A 119 -0.52 -10.62 2.07
CA PRO A 119 -1.55 -10.32 1.07
C PRO A 119 -1.91 -8.83 0.96
N ILE A 120 -1.59 -8.03 1.98
CA ILE A 120 -1.82 -6.58 1.95
C ILE A 120 -1.00 -5.90 0.85
N LEU A 121 0.13 -6.50 0.44
CA LEU A 121 0.93 -6.06 -0.71
C LEU A 121 0.09 -5.96 -1.98
N LEU A 122 -0.74 -6.96 -2.24
CA LEU A 122 -1.61 -6.99 -3.41
C LEU A 122 -2.74 -5.98 -3.29
N LEU A 123 -3.37 -5.88 -2.13
CA LEU A 123 -4.45 -4.93 -1.87
C LEU A 123 -3.95 -3.48 -1.95
N MET A 124 -2.85 -3.16 -1.32
CA MET A 124 -2.26 -1.82 -1.37
C MET A 124 -1.70 -1.48 -2.75
N GLY A 125 -1.10 -2.46 -3.45
CA GLY A 125 -0.65 -2.29 -4.83
C GLY A 125 -1.80 -1.94 -5.76
N THR A 126 -2.91 -2.66 -5.70
CA THR A 126 -4.12 -2.36 -6.50
C THR A 126 -4.75 -1.03 -6.13
N THR A 127 -4.84 -0.71 -4.84
CA THR A 127 -5.33 0.60 -4.37
C THR A 127 -4.45 1.74 -4.87
N ASN A 128 -3.14 1.55 -4.94
CA ASN A 128 -2.22 2.54 -5.51
C ASN A 128 -2.48 2.78 -7.00
N VAL A 129 -2.69 1.72 -7.79
CA VAL A 129 -3.01 1.86 -9.22
C VAL A 129 -4.30 2.65 -9.42
N ILE A 130 -5.36 2.32 -8.69
CA ILE A 130 -6.65 3.02 -8.82
C ILE A 130 -6.57 4.44 -8.25
N GLY A 131 -6.09 4.58 -7.02
CA GLY A 131 -6.11 5.84 -6.28
C GLY A 131 -5.12 6.86 -6.83
N THR A 132 -3.86 6.47 -6.93
CA THR A 132 -2.77 7.40 -7.24
C THR A 132 -2.55 7.56 -8.74
N GLN A 133 -2.60 6.45 -9.49
CA GLN A 133 -2.30 6.50 -10.93
C GLN A 133 -3.52 6.92 -11.77
N TYR A 134 -4.74 6.61 -11.37
CA TYR A 134 -5.96 6.91 -12.11
C TYR A 134 -6.75 8.08 -11.55
N LEU A 135 -7.19 8.02 -10.29
CA LEU A 135 -8.05 9.06 -9.74
C LEU A 135 -7.35 10.42 -9.57
N LEU A 136 -6.08 10.41 -9.20
CA LEU A 136 -5.34 11.65 -8.97
C LEU A 136 -5.16 12.47 -10.27
N PRO A 137 -4.63 11.92 -11.38
CA PRO A 137 -4.41 12.67 -12.60
C PRO A 137 -5.71 13.01 -13.33
N THR A 138 -6.77 12.22 -13.18
CA THR A 138 -8.08 12.50 -13.82
C THR A 138 -8.92 13.55 -13.09
N LYS A 139 -8.42 14.14 -11.99
CA LYS A 139 -9.12 15.13 -11.15
C LYS A 139 -10.50 14.68 -10.63
N LYS A 140 -10.87 13.43 -10.82
CA LYS A 140 -12.15 12.88 -10.31
C LYS A 140 -12.19 12.88 -8.78
N GLN A 141 -11.04 12.85 -8.12
CA GLN A 141 -10.93 12.91 -6.68
C GLN A 141 -11.35 14.29 -6.15
N GLN A 142 -10.98 15.39 -6.80
CA GLN A 142 -11.39 16.73 -6.41
C GLN A 142 -12.90 16.94 -6.49
N ARG A 143 -13.54 16.42 -7.53
CA ARG A 143 -15.01 16.51 -7.68
C ARG A 143 -15.74 15.75 -6.57
N ARG A 144 -15.29 14.54 -6.19
CA ARG A 144 -15.92 13.77 -5.11
C ARG A 144 -15.78 14.44 -3.75
N VAL A 145 -14.59 14.95 -3.44
CA VAL A 145 -14.36 15.67 -2.17
C VAL A 145 -15.20 16.96 -2.12
N CYS A 146 -15.27 17.70 -3.22
CA CYS A 146 -16.07 18.92 -3.30
C CYS A 146 -17.59 18.65 -3.19
N THR A 147 -18.07 17.56 -3.79
CA THR A 147 -19.48 17.14 -3.70
C THR A 147 -19.85 16.68 -2.28
N LEU A 148 -18.94 15.99 -1.59
CA LEU A 148 -19.16 15.56 -0.21
C LEU A 148 -19.16 16.75 0.76
N LEU A 149 -18.26 17.72 0.58
CA LEU A 149 -18.21 18.93 1.38
C LEU A 149 -19.42 19.85 1.13
N HIS A 150 -19.91 19.92 -0.10
CA HIS A 150 -21.10 20.74 -0.43
C HIS A 150 -22.42 20.09 0.03
N ARG A 151 -22.43 18.80 0.33
CA ARG A 151 -23.61 18.09 0.88
C ARG A 151 -23.67 18.18 2.43
N SER A 152 -22.62 18.70 3.05
CA SER A 152 -22.52 18.88 4.52
C SER A 152 -22.69 20.35 4.95
N CYS A 153 -22.97 21.27 4.02
CA CYS A 153 -23.49 22.61 4.24
C CYS A 153 -24.95 22.66 3.75
#